data_7e404793bfa10d9ca0b1caf04f179345
#
_entry.id   7e404793bfa10d9ca0b1caf04f179345
#
_cell.length_a   1.000
_cell.length_b   1.000
_cell.length_c   1.000
_cell.angle_alpha   90.00
_cell.angle_beta   90.00
_cell.angle_gamma   90.00
#
_symmetry.space_group_name_H-M   'P 1'
#
loop_
_entity.id
_entity.type
_entity.pdbx_description
1 polymer ?
#
loop_
_entity_poly.entity_id
_entity_poly.type
_entity_poly.pdbx_seq_one_letter_code
_entity_poly.pdbx_strand_id
1 'polypeptide(L)'
;MKREFNAPRELVFKVWTDPAHFGNWWGPQGFSLEVEKMDVRPGGIFLGCQKSPDGQHAMWGRFVYHEVKAPEKLVWVQSFSDEEGNIIRAPFNPNWPLEILNVLTLEENEGKTLLTLQGGPLNASAEEQEAYNAMAPMVSQGFEGTFEQLANYLASQQ
;
A
#
# COMPACT_ATOMS: atom_id res chain seq x y z
N MET A 1 -11.97 -1.69 3.77
CA MET A 1 -11.32 -2.37 4.90
C MET A 1 -11.13 -1.38 6.03
N LYS A 2 -11.41 -1.82 7.24
CA LYS A 2 -11.24 -0.98 8.44
C LYS A 2 -10.48 -1.75 9.49
N ARG A 3 -9.58 -1.06 10.20
CA ARG A 3 -8.89 -1.65 11.33
C ARG A 3 -8.48 -0.56 12.32
N GLU A 4 -8.63 -0.85 13.61
CA GLU A 4 -8.17 0.03 14.67
C GLU A 4 -6.75 -0.34 15.10
N PHE A 5 -5.91 0.69 15.25
CA PHE A 5 -4.54 0.54 15.72
C PHE A 5 -4.37 1.27 17.06
N ASN A 6 -3.62 0.67 17.95
CA ASN A 6 -3.35 1.24 19.26
C ASN A 6 -2.17 2.22 19.20
N ALA A 7 -2.36 3.30 18.46
CA ALA A 7 -1.36 4.33 18.24
C ALA A 7 -2.04 5.63 17.81
N PRO A 8 -1.45 6.81 18.11
CA PRO A 8 -2.01 8.09 17.66
C PRO A 8 -1.88 8.23 16.13
N ARG A 9 -2.79 8.94 15.52
CA ARG A 9 -2.83 9.02 14.04
C ARG A 9 -1.61 9.73 13.43
N GLU A 10 -0.97 10.64 14.15
CA GLU A 10 0.27 11.25 13.71
C GLU A 10 1.36 10.21 13.49
N LEU A 11 1.46 9.24 14.39
CA LEU A 11 2.41 8.14 14.25
C LEU A 11 2.00 7.21 13.10
N VAL A 12 0.72 6.86 13.01
CA VAL A 12 0.22 6.01 11.92
C VAL A 12 0.49 6.68 10.56
N PHE A 13 0.16 7.96 10.43
CA PHE A 13 0.42 8.70 9.19
C PHE A 13 1.91 8.74 8.87
N LYS A 14 2.75 8.96 9.87
CA LYS A 14 4.20 9.01 9.70
C LYS A 14 4.75 7.70 9.14
N VAL A 15 4.33 6.54 9.67
CA VAL A 15 4.84 5.25 9.20
C VAL A 15 4.36 4.90 7.79
N TRP A 16 3.29 5.53 7.31
CA TRP A 16 2.81 5.41 5.95
C TRP A 16 3.54 6.32 4.96
N THR A 17 4.16 7.40 5.43
CA THR A 17 4.65 8.47 4.56
C THR A 17 6.15 8.71 4.65
N ASP A 18 6.82 8.15 5.64
CA ASP A 18 8.26 8.30 5.81
C ASP A 18 8.99 7.06 5.29
N PRO A 19 9.93 7.22 4.35
CA PRO A 19 10.67 6.07 3.81
C PRO A 19 11.46 5.28 4.86
N ALA A 20 11.89 5.92 5.94
CA ALA A 20 12.58 5.23 7.03
C ALA A 20 11.67 4.26 7.78
N HIS A 21 10.35 4.47 7.71
CA HIS A 21 9.37 3.62 8.38
C HIS A 21 8.64 2.68 7.42
N PHE A 22 8.24 3.18 6.25
CA PHE A 22 7.37 2.45 5.33
C PHE A 22 7.95 1.12 4.88
N GLY A 23 9.25 1.06 4.64
CA GLY A 23 9.94 -0.14 4.21
C GLY A 23 9.98 -1.27 5.25
N ASN A 24 9.59 -0.98 6.49
CA ASN A 24 9.69 -1.96 7.58
C ASN A 24 8.43 -2.80 7.75
N TRP A 25 7.32 -2.44 7.12
CA TRP A 25 6.07 -3.17 7.35
C TRP A 25 5.22 -3.39 6.09
N TRP A 26 5.41 -2.58 5.04
CA TRP A 26 4.58 -2.70 3.83
C TRP A 26 4.92 -3.96 3.04
N GLY A 27 3.90 -4.71 2.68
CA GLY A 27 4.03 -5.88 1.82
C GLY A 27 3.60 -7.17 2.50
N PRO A 28 3.60 -8.29 1.74
CA PRO A 28 3.25 -9.60 2.27
C PRO A 28 4.21 -10.04 3.38
N GLN A 29 3.71 -10.85 4.31
CA GLN A 29 4.53 -11.40 5.38
C GLN A 29 5.71 -12.18 4.81
N GLY A 30 6.88 -11.96 5.40
CA GLY A 30 8.10 -12.61 4.97
C GLY A 30 8.84 -11.91 3.83
N PHE A 31 8.16 -11.01 3.12
CA PHE A 31 8.81 -10.22 2.08
C PHE A 31 9.52 -9.00 2.69
N SER A 32 10.60 -8.58 2.04
CA SER A 32 11.26 -7.33 2.37
C SER A 32 10.95 -6.28 1.31
N LEU A 33 10.88 -5.01 1.72
CA LEU A 33 10.67 -3.90 0.81
C LEU A 33 11.92 -3.02 0.77
N GLU A 34 12.46 -2.84 -0.44
CA GLU A 34 13.50 -1.84 -0.68
C GLU A 34 12.83 -0.61 -1.30
N VAL A 35 12.91 0.52 -0.62
CA VAL A 35 12.38 1.79 -1.12
C VAL A 35 13.44 2.45 -1.98
N GLU A 36 13.20 2.50 -3.28
CA GLU A 36 14.09 3.16 -4.22
C GLU A 36 13.87 4.67 -4.23
N LYS A 37 12.61 5.07 -4.18
CA LYS A 37 12.22 6.48 -4.23
C LYS A 37 10.91 6.65 -3.47
N MET A 38 10.79 7.71 -2.70
CA MET A 38 9.55 8.02 -2.01
C MET A 38 9.43 9.53 -1.78
N ASP A 39 8.49 10.13 -2.49
CA ASP A 39 8.23 11.56 -2.42
C ASP A 39 6.72 11.75 -2.18
N VAL A 40 6.34 11.87 -0.91
CA VAL A 40 4.94 11.89 -0.50
C VAL A 40 4.41 13.31 -0.55
N ARG A 41 3.98 13.70 -1.74
CA ARG A 41 3.31 14.98 -2.01
C ARG A 41 2.43 14.79 -3.23
N PRO A 42 1.42 15.64 -3.49
CA PRO A 42 0.63 15.55 -4.71
C PRO A 42 1.52 15.55 -5.95
N GLY A 43 1.37 14.53 -6.79
CA GLY A 43 2.22 14.32 -7.96
C GLY A 43 3.54 13.62 -7.70
N GLY A 44 3.90 13.39 -6.42
CA GLY A 44 5.10 12.64 -6.07
C GLY A 44 4.93 11.13 -6.29
N ILE A 45 6.05 10.42 -6.31
CA ILE A 45 6.09 8.99 -6.66
C ILE A 45 6.79 8.20 -5.56
N PHE A 46 6.21 7.03 -5.24
CA PHE A 46 6.90 5.96 -4.54
C PHE A 46 7.27 4.88 -5.56
N LEU A 47 8.49 4.38 -5.48
CA LEU A 47 8.95 3.24 -6.25
C LEU A 47 9.69 2.30 -5.30
N GLY A 48 9.29 1.04 -5.27
CA GLY A 48 9.90 0.08 -4.38
C GLY A 48 9.87 -1.33 -4.93
N CYS A 49 10.76 -2.16 -4.42
CA CYS A 49 10.89 -3.56 -4.80
C CYS A 49 10.63 -4.45 -3.60
N GLN A 50 9.66 -5.35 -3.73
CA GLN A 50 9.39 -6.39 -2.73
C GLN A 50 10.14 -7.65 -3.13
N LYS A 51 10.90 -8.20 -2.19
CA LYS A 51 11.69 -9.42 -2.40
C LYS A 51 11.18 -10.53 -1.50
N SER A 52 11.04 -11.72 -2.08
CA SER A 52 10.62 -12.91 -1.33
C SER A 52 11.69 -13.33 -0.31
N PRO A 53 11.33 -14.15 0.71
CA PRO A 53 12.29 -14.60 1.73
C PRO A 53 13.49 -15.35 1.15
N ASP A 54 13.30 -16.07 0.05
CA ASP A 54 14.38 -16.81 -0.62
C ASP A 54 15.21 -15.94 -1.60
N GLY A 55 14.80 -14.69 -1.80
CA GLY A 55 15.47 -13.77 -2.71
C GLY A 55 15.27 -14.06 -4.18
N GLN A 56 14.46 -15.05 -4.54
CA GLN A 56 14.30 -15.49 -5.93
C GLN A 56 13.20 -14.73 -6.68
N HIS A 57 12.30 -14.09 -5.96
CA HIS A 57 11.20 -13.32 -6.54
C HIS A 57 11.33 -11.86 -6.14
N ALA A 58 11.25 -10.98 -7.11
CA ALA A 58 11.26 -9.55 -6.90
C ALA A 58 10.12 -8.93 -7.69
N MET A 59 9.34 -8.07 -7.04
CA MET A 59 8.24 -7.35 -7.68
C MET A 59 8.39 -5.86 -7.41
N TRP A 60 8.40 -5.09 -8.49
CA TRP A 60 8.41 -3.64 -8.40
C TRP A 60 6.98 -3.10 -8.37
N GLY A 61 6.79 -2.09 -7.56
CA GLY A 61 5.51 -1.40 -7.47
C GLY A 61 5.73 0.10 -7.39
N ARG A 62 4.76 0.85 -7.90
CA ARG A 62 4.79 2.30 -7.83
C ARG A 62 3.48 2.86 -7.30
N PHE A 63 3.58 3.98 -6.62
CA PHE A 63 2.43 4.81 -6.25
C PHE A 63 2.62 6.18 -6.89
N VAL A 64 1.53 6.77 -7.33
CA VAL A 64 1.50 8.20 -7.65
C VAL A 64 0.54 8.83 -6.65
N TYR A 65 1.05 9.73 -5.81
CA TYR A 65 0.23 10.38 -4.79
C TYR A 65 -0.61 11.48 -5.42
N HIS A 66 -1.90 11.49 -5.08
CA HIS A 66 -2.86 12.49 -5.57
C HIS A 66 -3.24 13.49 -4.50
N GLU A 67 -3.45 13.01 -3.26
CA GLU A 67 -3.81 13.88 -2.14
C GLU A 67 -3.04 13.46 -0.92
N VAL A 68 -2.47 14.42 -0.23
CA VAL A 68 -1.73 14.20 1.02
C VAL A 68 -2.23 15.23 2.03
N LYS A 69 -3.01 14.77 3.01
CA LYS A 69 -3.56 15.63 4.04
C LYS A 69 -3.21 15.06 5.41
N ALA A 70 -2.10 15.50 5.94
CA ALA A 70 -1.60 15.02 7.23
C ALA A 70 -2.46 15.56 8.39
N PRO A 71 -2.75 14.75 9.40
CA PRO A 71 -2.45 13.33 9.54
C PRO A 71 -3.65 12.42 9.21
N GLU A 72 -4.56 12.84 8.35
CA GLU A 72 -5.89 12.24 8.24
C GLU A 72 -6.18 11.53 6.92
N LYS A 73 -5.46 11.86 5.83
CA LYS A 73 -5.85 11.31 4.52
C LYS A 73 -4.68 11.19 3.56
N LEU A 74 -4.67 10.09 2.81
CA LEU A 74 -3.68 9.83 1.77
C LEU A 74 -4.39 9.14 0.60
N VAL A 75 -4.22 9.69 -0.61
CA VAL A 75 -4.80 9.12 -1.83
C VAL A 75 -3.68 8.86 -2.83
N TRP A 76 -3.62 7.65 -3.35
CA TRP A 76 -2.61 7.30 -4.35
C TRP A 76 -3.16 6.29 -5.36
N VAL A 77 -2.51 6.26 -6.52
CA VAL A 77 -2.75 5.25 -7.55
C VAL A 77 -1.57 4.28 -7.56
N GLN A 78 -1.87 3.01 -7.41
CA GLN A 78 -0.90 1.93 -7.30
C GLN A 78 -0.87 1.12 -8.60
N SER A 79 0.34 0.75 -9.03
CA SER A 79 0.54 -0.07 -10.22
C SER A 79 1.73 -1.01 -10.00
N PHE A 80 1.70 -2.16 -10.66
CA PHE A 80 2.93 -2.94 -10.84
C PHE A 80 3.82 -2.20 -11.81
N SER A 81 5.12 -2.27 -11.61
CA SER A 81 6.07 -1.55 -12.43
C SER A 81 7.33 -2.37 -12.69
N ASP A 82 8.17 -1.87 -13.60
CA ASP A 82 9.54 -2.32 -13.73
C ASP A 82 10.44 -1.49 -12.78
N GLU A 83 11.72 -1.77 -12.79
CA GLU A 83 12.67 -1.06 -11.91
C GLU A 83 12.87 0.40 -12.28
N GLU A 84 12.43 0.81 -13.46
CA GLU A 84 12.49 2.21 -13.91
C GLU A 84 11.21 2.98 -13.60
N GLY A 85 10.19 2.29 -13.05
CA GLY A 85 8.93 2.91 -12.71
C GLY A 85 7.89 2.92 -13.82
N ASN A 86 8.13 2.22 -14.92
CA ASN A 86 7.14 2.08 -15.99
C ASN A 86 6.06 1.08 -15.58
N ILE A 87 4.80 1.40 -15.86
CA ILE A 87 3.67 0.51 -15.54
C ILE A 87 3.77 -0.75 -16.40
N ILE A 88 3.62 -1.91 -15.76
CA ILE A 88 3.59 -3.21 -16.43
C ILE A 88 2.32 -3.96 -15.99
N ARG A 89 2.00 -5.02 -16.75
CA ARG A 89 0.95 -5.94 -16.32
C ARG A 89 1.43 -6.74 -15.11
N ALA A 90 0.47 -7.09 -14.22
CA ALA A 90 0.79 -7.93 -13.08
C ALA A 90 1.32 -9.28 -13.54
N PRO A 91 2.37 -9.82 -12.89
CA PRO A 91 2.97 -11.08 -13.31
C PRO A 91 2.05 -12.30 -13.15
N PHE A 92 1.03 -12.20 -12.29
CA PHE A 92 0.12 -13.31 -12.00
C PHE A 92 -1.14 -13.33 -12.86
N ASN A 93 -1.50 -12.21 -13.51
CA ASN A 93 -2.74 -12.14 -14.30
C ASN A 93 -2.68 -10.98 -15.30
N PRO A 94 -2.71 -11.26 -16.62
CA PRO A 94 -2.64 -10.21 -17.64
C PRO A 94 -3.88 -9.28 -17.65
N ASN A 95 -4.98 -9.70 -17.03
CA ASN A 95 -6.20 -8.89 -16.93
C ASN A 95 -6.29 -8.12 -15.61
N TRP A 96 -5.27 -8.20 -14.75
CA TRP A 96 -5.24 -7.39 -13.54
C TRP A 96 -5.15 -5.91 -13.95
N PRO A 97 -5.97 -5.02 -13.34
CA PRO A 97 -5.96 -3.60 -13.70
C PRO A 97 -4.57 -2.98 -13.61
N LEU A 98 -4.26 -2.12 -14.56
CA LEU A 98 -2.97 -1.40 -14.55
C LEU A 98 -2.89 -0.39 -13.43
N GLU A 99 -4.03 0.16 -13.00
CA GLU A 99 -4.09 1.20 -11.99
C GLU A 99 -5.15 0.87 -10.95
N ILE A 100 -4.77 0.96 -9.68
CA ILE A 100 -5.67 0.79 -8.54
C ILE A 100 -5.66 2.07 -7.72
N LEU A 101 -6.82 2.70 -7.58
CA LEU A 101 -6.96 3.87 -6.71
C LEU A 101 -7.10 3.42 -5.27
N ASN A 102 -6.36 4.04 -4.37
CA ASN A 102 -6.44 3.77 -2.93
C ASN A 102 -6.71 5.07 -2.18
N VAL A 103 -7.66 5.02 -1.25
CA VAL A 103 -7.99 6.13 -0.36
C VAL A 103 -7.84 5.64 1.07
N LEU A 104 -6.88 6.21 1.78
CA LEU A 104 -6.61 5.93 3.18
C LEU A 104 -7.12 7.09 4.01
N THR A 105 -7.93 6.80 5.02
CA THR A 105 -8.36 7.79 6.01
C THR A 105 -8.03 7.31 7.40
N LEU A 106 -7.64 8.25 8.27
CA LEU A 106 -7.27 7.98 9.65
C LEU A 106 -8.11 8.86 10.58
N GLU A 107 -8.84 8.22 11.48
CA GLU A 107 -9.63 8.90 12.50
C GLU A 107 -9.09 8.52 13.87
N GLU A 108 -8.83 9.50 14.72
CA GLU A 108 -8.32 9.24 16.07
C GLU A 108 -9.41 9.41 17.11
N ASN A 109 -9.43 8.47 18.06
CA ASN A 109 -10.31 8.52 19.21
C ASN A 109 -9.60 7.89 20.41
N GLU A 110 -9.39 8.68 21.45
CA GLU A 110 -8.79 8.23 22.71
C GLU A 110 -7.39 7.60 22.53
N GLY A 111 -6.57 8.18 21.66
CA GLY A 111 -5.21 7.71 21.42
C GLY A 111 -5.11 6.51 20.48
N LYS A 112 -6.24 6.07 19.94
CA LYS A 112 -6.29 4.98 18.96
C LYS A 112 -6.68 5.52 17.60
N THR A 113 -6.25 4.86 16.54
CA THR A 113 -6.53 5.29 15.18
C THR A 113 -7.37 4.24 14.46
N LEU A 114 -8.51 4.67 13.91
CA LEU A 114 -9.28 3.86 12.97
C LEU A 114 -8.78 4.16 11.56
N LEU A 115 -8.21 3.14 10.94
CA LEU A 115 -7.75 3.19 9.56
C LEU A 115 -8.84 2.64 8.65
N THR A 116 -9.19 3.40 7.63
CA THR A 116 -10.11 2.95 6.57
C THR A 116 -9.36 3.00 5.26
N LEU A 117 -9.27 1.87 4.57
CA LEU A 117 -8.69 1.78 3.24
C LEU A 117 -9.76 1.35 2.26
N GLN A 118 -10.01 2.19 1.26
CA GLN A 118 -10.94 1.93 0.19
C GLN A 118 -10.19 2.03 -1.12
N GLY A 119 -10.55 1.19 -2.08
CA GLY A 119 -9.89 1.24 -3.36
C GLY A 119 -10.63 0.46 -4.41
N GLY A 120 -10.17 0.60 -5.64
CA GLY A 120 -10.70 -0.13 -6.77
C GLY A 120 -9.99 0.24 -8.06
N PRO A 121 -10.28 -0.52 -9.13
CA PRO A 121 -9.68 -0.27 -10.43
C PRO A 121 -9.99 1.12 -10.96
N LEU A 122 -9.00 1.74 -11.56
CA LEU A 122 -9.12 3.04 -12.19
C LEU A 122 -8.93 2.86 -13.71
N ASN A 123 -9.84 3.41 -14.51
CA ASN A 123 -9.80 3.31 -15.98
C ASN A 123 -9.72 1.87 -16.48
N ALA A 124 -10.43 0.96 -15.81
CA ALA A 124 -10.36 -0.46 -16.09
C ALA A 124 -11.38 -0.89 -17.15
N SER A 125 -11.00 -1.88 -17.97
CA SER A 125 -11.93 -2.57 -18.87
C SER A 125 -12.85 -3.47 -18.08
N ALA A 126 -13.89 -4.01 -18.75
CA ALA A 126 -14.79 -4.98 -18.11
C ALA A 126 -14.05 -6.22 -17.65
N GLU A 127 -13.11 -6.73 -18.45
CA GLU A 127 -12.29 -7.90 -18.11
C GLU A 127 -11.39 -7.61 -16.92
N GLU A 128 -10.81 -6.41 -16.85
CA GLU A 128 -9.99 -6.01 -15.73
C GLU A 128 -10.78 -5.87 -14.44
N GLN A 129 -11.98 -5.31 -14.52
CA GLN A 129 -12.87 -5.20 -13.37
C GLN A 129 -13.27 -6.59 -12.85
N GLU A 130 -13.57 -7.52 -13.77
CA GLU A 130 -13.93 -8.88 -13.42
C GLU A 130 -12.76 -9.60 -12.74
N ALA A 131 -11.55 -9.46 -13.26
CA ALA A 131 -10.35 -10.04 -12.67
C ALA A 131 -10.12 -9.51 -11.26
N TYR A 132 -10.29 -8.20 -11.05
CA TYR A 132 -10.17 -7.58 -9.74
C TYR A 132 -11.20 -8.14 -8.76
N ASN A 133 -12.46 -8.22 -9.19
CA ASN A 133 -13.55 -8.72 -8.34
C ASN A 133 -13.31 -10.18 -7.95
N ALA A 134 -12.82 -11.00 -8.87
CA ALA A 134 -12.54 -12.41 -8.61
C ALA A 134 -11.42 -12.59 -7.57
N MET A 135 -10.46 -11.67 -7.50
CA MET A 135 -9.32 -11.74 -6.57
C MET A 135 -9.55 -10.94 -5.30
N ALA A 136 -10.68 -10.25 -5.16
CA ALA A 136 -10.94 -9.41 -4.00
C ALA A 136 -10.76 -10.11 -2.64
N PRO A 137 -11.22 -11.37 -2.45
CA PRO A 137 -10.98 -12.07 -1.18
C PRO A 137 -9.50 -12.30 -0.90
N MET A 138 -8.70 -12.60 -1.92
CA MET A 138 -7.25 -12.79 -1.76
C MET A 138 -6.54 -11.48 -1.45
N VAL A 139 -6.95 -10.40 -2.08
CA VAL A 139 -6.41 -9.05 -1.82
C VAL A 139 -6.71 -8.64 -0.39
N SER A 140 -7.94 -8.86 0.06
CA SER A 140 -8.35 -8.56 1.44
C SER A 140 -7.52 -9.35 2.45
N GLN A 141 -7.30 -10.64 2.20
CA GLN A 141 -6.49 -11.49 3.06
C GLN A 141 -5.04 -11.03 3.09
N GLY A 142 -4.49 -10.61 1.95
CA GLY A 142 -3.15 -10.06 1.87
C GLY A 142 -3.00 -8.79 2.71
N PHE A 143 -3.98 -7.91 2.66
CA PHE A 143 -3.96 -6.69 3.49
C PHE A 143 -4.10 -7.00 4.99
N GLU A 144 -4.84 -8.03 5.36
CA GLU A 144 -4.89 -8.44 6.78
C GLU A 144 -3.49 -8.78 7.30
N GLY A 145 -2.71 -9.51 6.52
CA GLY A 145 -1.33 -9.83 6.87
C GLY A 145 -0.44 -8.60 6.95
N THR A 146 -0.58 -7.70 5.99
CA THR A 146 0.17 -6.43 5.97
C THR A 146 -0.19 -5.57 7.17
N PHE A 147 -1.46 -5.46 7.51
CA PHE A 147 -1.90 -4.67 8.67
C PHE A 147 -1.49 -5.31 10.00
N GLU A 148 -1.35 -6.62 10.06
CA GLU A 148 -0.77 -7.27 11.24
C GLU A 148 0.69 -6.85 11.41
N GLN A 149 1.45 -6.80 10.33
CA GLN A 149 2.82 -6.28 10.36
C GLN A 149 2.85 -4.81 10.78
N LEU A 150 1.91 -4.01 10.29
CA LEU A 150 1.79 -2.61 10.69
C LEU A 150 1.51 -2.48 12.19
N ALA A 151 0.60 -3.29 12.72
CA ALA A 151 0.28 -3.28 14.16
C ALA A 151 1.51 -3.59 15.00
N ASN A 152 2.27 -4.61 14.61
CA ASN A 152 3.49 -5.00 15.30
C ASN A 152 4.57 -3.91 15.22
N TYR A 153 4.70 -3.30 14.05
CA TYR A 153 5.65 -2.21 13.86
C TYR A 153 5.30 -0.99 14.72
N LEU A 154 4.02 -0.61 14.73
CA LEU A 154 3.55 0.51 15.56
C LEU A 154 3.81 0.26 17.05
N ALA A 155 3.59 -0.96 17.52
CA ALA A 155 3.87 -1.33 18.90
C ALA A 155 5.36 -1.16 19.23
N SER A 156 6.25 -1.45 18.28
CA SER A 156 7.68 -1.30 18.47
C SER A 156 8.16 0.16 18.50
N GLN A 157 7.33 1.09 18.03
CA GLN A 157 7.65 2.52 17.97
C GLN A 157 7.15 3.30 19.19
N GLN A 158 6.54 2.62 20.14
CA GLN A 158 5.95 3.26 21.32
C GLN A 158 6.60 2.84 22.62
#